data_038307e5064b34e8c2b5cb3585d3420e
#
_entry.id   038307e5064b34e8c2b5cb3585d3420e
#
_cell.length_a   1.000
_cell.length_b   1.000
_cell.length_c   1.000
_cell.angle_alpha   90.00
_cell.angle_beta   90.00
_cell.angle_gamma   90.00
#
_symmetry.space_group_name_H-M   'P 1'
#
loop_
_entity.id
_entity.type
_entity.pdbx_description
1 polymer ?
#
loop_
_entity_poly.entity_id
_entity_poly.type
_entity_poly.pdbx_seq_one_letter_code
_entity_poly.pdbx_strand_id
1 'polypeptide(L)'
;MNKNFYNNFNDNNMELDFLTNDNIYDNMNNNNVNNSLDIPLIDEMSEKNDKFCKLMKKRIDGLKIIASSCRKNNTEDAIAEVGYLKDLGIANDYLNYSLIKKDIKLIYLNNDEVLKLFPTILLLLESKYDNYFKTAFQSAFVILKLYQNIIIDAKTCAFVSGVDLNREDKLKKYDKIIDFFYRIRISSKVAKNMNKYLELQNFLSELDYFLKKCK
;
A
#
# COMPACT_ATOMS: atom_id res chain seq x y z
N MET A 1 -30.64 -4.96 -8.28
CA MET A 1 -30.50 -4.70 -9.72
C MET A 1 -29.77 -3.38 -9.91
N ASN A 2 -28.49 -3.41 -10.19
CA ASN A 2 -27.73 -2.33 -10.84
C ASN A 2 -26.41 -2.91 -11.35
N LYS A 3 -26.48 -3.36 -12.61
CA LYS A 3 -25.36 -3.90 -13.40
C LYS A 3 -24.72 -2.78 -14.22
N ASN A 4 -24.11 -1.75 -13.65
CA ASN A 4 -23.48 -0.72 -14.51
C ASN A 4 -22.37 0.05 -13.81
N PHE A 5 -21.43 -0.63 -13.10
CA PHE A 5 -20.25 0.05 -12.53
C PHE A 5 -18.91 -0.44 -13.08
N TYR A 6 -18.90 -1.37 -14.05
CA TYR A 6 -17.64 -1.99 -14.52
C TYR A 6 -17.25 -1.65 -15.96
N ASN A 7 -17.96 -0.74 -16.66
CA ASN A 7 -17.72 -0.45 -18.08
C ASN A 7 -17.00 0.87 -18.37
N ASN A 8 -16.16 1.41 -17.49
CA ASN A 8 -15.35 2.60 -17.78
C ASN A 8 -13.82 2.36 -17.69
N PHE A 9 -13.35 1.14 -17.86
CA PHE A 9 -12.01 0.91 -18.40
C PHE A 9 -12.17 0.62 -19.88
N ASN A 10 -12.47 1.67 -20.64
CA ASN A 10 -12.25 1.64 -22.08
C ASN A 10 -10.76 1.32 -22.28
N ASP A 11 -10.53 0.28 -23.08
CA ASP A 11 -9.27 0.03 -23.79
C ASP A 11 -8.97 1.20 -24.74
N ASN A 12 -8.73 2.37 -24.18
CA ASN A 12 -7.92 3.36 -24.86
C ASN A 12 -6.51 2.79 -24.83
N ASN A 13 -6.14 2.10 -25.91
CA ASN A 13 -4.77 1.98 -26.36
C ASN A 13 -4.13 3.38 -26.21
N MET A 14 -3.57 3.66 -25.05
CA MET A 14 -2.48 4.59 -24.94
C MET A 14 -1.30 3.84 -25.52
N GLU A 15 -1.23 3.77 -26.86
CA GLU A 15 0.03 3.77 -27.55
C GLU A 15 0.75 5.01 -27.06
N LEU A 16 1.61 4.83 -26.09
CA LEU A 16 2.71 5.74 -25.84
C LEU A 16 3.59 5.61 -27.09
N ASP A 17 3.24 6.41 -28.11
CA ASP A 17 4.18 6.81 -29.13
C ASP A 17 5.33 7.51 -28.41
N PHE A 18 6.29 6.70 -27.98
CA PHE A 18 7.64 7.18 -27.79
C PHE A 18 8.07 7.63 -29.19
N LEU A 19 7.95 8.93 -29.40
CA LEU A 19 8.57 9.62 -30.51
C LEU A 19 10.02 9.13 -30.60
N THR A 20 10.25 8.16 -31.46
CA THR A 20 11.56 7.87 -32.01
C THR A 20 11.88 9.06 -32.87
N ASN A 21 12.43 10.09 -32.24
CA ASN A 21 12.97 11.24 -32.95
C ASN A 21 14.33 10.87 -33.48
N ASP A 22 14.34 10.00 -34.53
CA ASP A 22 15.55 9.61 -35.27
C ASP A 22 16.21 10.79 -36.06
N ASN A 23 15.67 12.01 -35.93
CA ASN A 23 16.13 13.17 -36.69
C ASN A 23 16.99 14.18 -35.90
N ILE A 24 17.46 13.83 -34.69
CA ILE A 24 18.29 14.77 -33.91
C ILE A 24 19.80 14.55 -34.14
N TYR A 25 20.21 13.46 -34.80
CA TYR A 25 21.63 13.13 -34.91
C TYR A 25 22.36 13.69 -36.11
N ASP A 26 21.69 14.30 -37.11
CA ASP A 26 22.35 14.74 -38.37
C ASP A 26 22.87 16.18 -38.36
N ASN A 27 22.78 16.96 -37.29
CA ASN A 27 23.22 18.35 -37.28
C ASN A 27 24.29 18.73 -36.24
N MET A 28 25.02 17.77 -35.66
CA MET A 28 26.13 18.06 -34.72
C MET A 28 27.51 17.63 -35.23
N ASN A 29 27.77 17.72 -36.55
CA ASN A 29 29.14 17.60 -37.07
C ASN A 29 29.62 18.99 -37.49
N ASN A 30 30.14 19.76 -36.56
CA ASN A 30 31.25 20.70 -36.73
C ASN A 30 31.37 21.65 -35.51
N ASN A 31 31.89 21.16 -34.39
CA ASN A 31 32.67 22.00 -33.52
C ASN A 31 33.63 21.09 -32.72
N ASN A 32 34.90 21.15 -33.11
CA ASN A 32 36.02 20.61 -32.36
C ASN A 32 36.09 21.30 -31.00
N VAL A 33 35.45 20.74 -29.97
CA VAL A 33 35.68 21.07 -28.58
C VAL A 33 36.12 19.77 -27.90
N ASN A 34 37.26 19.83 -27.23
CA ASN A 34 37.86 18.73 -26.47
C ASN A 34 36.89 18.14 -25.42
N ASN A 35 36.06 17.17 -25.78
CA ASN A 35 35.04 16.57 -24.92
C ASN A 35 35.42 15.16 -24.46
N SER A 36 36.63 14.98 -23.90
CA SER A 36 37.02 13.70 -23.29
C SER A 36 36.38 13.47 -21.91
N LEU A 37 35.73 14.48 -21.32
CA LEU A 37 35.06 14.42 -20.01
C LEU A 37 33.56 14.09 -20.08
N ASP A 38 32.91 14.27 -21.23
CA ASP A 38 31.46 14.10 -21.33
C ASP A 38 31.04 12.66 -21.63
N ILE A 39 31.90 11.86 -22.28
CA ILE A 39 31.59 10.47 -22.60
C ILE A 39 31.33 9.61 -21.38
N PRO A 40 32.16 9.62 -20.32
CA PRO A 40 31.89 8.83 -19.10
C PRO A 40 30.59 9.25 -18.40
N LEU A 41 30.21 10.51 -18.46
CA LEU A 41 28.97 11.01 -17.87
C LEU A 41 27.74 10.52 -18.64
N ILE A 42 27.81 10.48 -19.96
CA ILE A 42 26.76 9.97 -20.84
C ILE A 42 26.56 8.46 -20.60
N ASP A 43 27.65 7.71 -20.51
CA ASP A 43 27.61 6.28 -20.23
C ASP A 43 27.00 5.99 -18.85
N GLU A 44 27.37 6.76 -17.82
CA GLU A 44 26.79 6.65 -16.47
C GLU A 44 25.29 6.97 -16.46
N MET A 45 24.87 8.00 -17.21
CA MET A 45 23.47 8.39 -17.34
C MET A 45 22.68 7.29 -18.06
N SER A 46 23.23 6.70 -19.13
CA SER A 46 22.62 5.61 -19.88
C SER A 46 22.42 4.38 -18.99
N GLU A 47 23.46 3.99 -18.22
CA GLU A 47 23.37 2.85 -17.32
C GLU A 47 22.32 3.08 -16.21
N LYS A 48 22.24 4.30 -15.66
CA LYS A 48 21.21 4.67 -14.65
C LYS A 48 19.81 4.61 -15.24
N ASN A 49 19.64 5.09 -16.50
CA ASN A 49 18.37 5.03 -17.19
C ASN A 49 17.92 3.59 -17.44
N ASP A 50 18.83 2.72 -17.90
CA ASP A 50 18.53 1.30 -18.09
C ASP A 50 18.10 0.60 -16.80
N LYS A 51 18.79 0.89 -15.69
CA LYS A 51 18.42 0.38 -14.36
C LYS A 51 17.02 0.86 -13.97
N PHE A 52 16.72 2.13 -14.18
CA PHE A 52 15.41 2.71 -13.94
C PHE A 52 14.32 2.05 -14.77
N CYS A 53 14.54 1.91 -16.08
CA CYS A 53 13.59 1.27 -16.99
C CYS A 53 13.31 -0.19 -16.58
N LYS A 54 14.34 -0.95 -16.21
CA LYS A 54 14.17 -2.32 -15.69
C LYS A 54 13.35 -2.38 -14.41
N LEU A 55 13.59 -1.45 -13.47
CA LEU A 55 12.80 -1.35 -12.24
C LEU A 55 11.35 -1.01 -12.51
N MET A 56 11.10 -0.03 -13.39
CA MET A 56 9.73 0.37 -13.73
C MET A 56 8.98 -0.75 -14.45
N LYS A 57 9.64 -1.46 -15.36
CA LYS A 57 9.05 -2.64 -16.03
C LYS A 57 8.64 -3.70 -15.01
N LYS A 58 9.55 -4.05 -14.10
CA LYS A 58 9.25 -5.02 -13.02
C LYS A 58 8.05 -4.57 -12.17
N ARG A 59 7.96 -3.29 -11.83
CA ARG A 59 6.84 -2.73 -11.07
C ARG A 59 5.52 -2.81 -11.84
N ILE A 60 5.53 -2.46 -13.12
CA ILE A 60 4.35 -2.55 -13.98
C ILE A 60 3.87 -4.01 -14.09
N ASP A 61 4.79 -4.95 -14.30
CA ASP A 61 4.43 -6.37 -14.39
C ASP A 61 3.85 -6.89 -13.08
N GLY A 62 4.40 -6.51 -11.92
CA GLY A 62 3.84 -6.83 -10.61
C GLY A 62 2.44 -6.23 -10.42
N LEU A 63 2.22 -4.97 -10.79
CA LEU A 63 0.89 -4.34 -10.73
C LEU A 63 -0.14 -5.02 -11.64
N LYS A 64 0.26 -5.51 -12.82
CA LYS A 64 -0.63 -6.29 -13.71
C LYS A 64 -1.10 -7.58 -13.04
N ILE A 65 -0.21 -8.29 -12.35
CA ILE A 65 -0.56 -9.52 -11.62
C ILE A 65 -1.63 -9.20 -10.56
N ILE A 66 -1.38 -8.21 -9.70
CA ILE A 66 -2.32 -7.80 -8.66
C ILE A 66 -3.65 -7.34 -9.26
N ALA A 67 -3.61 -6.53 -10.32
CA ALA A 67 -4.83 -6.07 -11.00
C ALA A 67 -5.65 -7.23 -11.58
N SER A 68 -4.99 -8.30 -12.06
CA SER A 68 -5.67 -9.52 -12.50
C SER A 68 -6.44 -10.20 -11.36
N SER A 69 -5.82 -10.34 -10.19
CA SER A 69 -6.48 -10.91 -9.00
C SER A 69 -7.64 -10.03 -8.52
N CYS A 70 -7.46 -8.72 -8.50
CA CYS A 70 -8.52 -7.77 -8.16
C CYS A 70 -9.72 -7.84 -9.12
N ARG A 71 -9.49 -8.00 -10.44
CA ARG A 71 -10.57 -8.14 -11.44
C ARG A 71 -11.38 -9.42 -11.23
N LYS A 72 -10.75 -10.47 -10.72
CA LYS A 72 -11.42 -11.74 -10.37
C LYS A 72 -12.14 -11.68 -9.02
N ASN A 73 -12.16 -10.52 -8.36
CA ASN A 73 -12.66 -10.35 -6.99
C ASN A 73 -11.95 -11.26 -5.96
N ASN A 74 -10.72 -11.66 -6.24
CA ASN A 74 -9.92 -12.47 -5.33
C ASN A 74 -8.97 -11.56 -4.52
N THR A 75 -9.50 -11.00 -3.45
CA THR A 75 -8.76 -10.10 -2.55
C THR A 75 -7.62 -10.83 -1.85
N GLU A 76 -7.83 -12.10 -1.48
CA GLU A 76 -6.83 -12.91 -0.78
C GLU A 76 -5.57 -13.10 -1.63
N ASP A 77 -5.73 -13.48 -2.90
CA ASP A 77 -4.61 -13.64 -3.83
C ASP A 77 -3.90 -12.30 -4.07
N ALA A 78 -4.66 -11.22 -4.25
CA ALA A 78 -4.07 -9.89 -4.43
C ALA A 78 -3.18 -9.48 -3.23
N ILE A 79 -3.64 -9.72 -2.01
CA ILE A 79 -2.86 -9.45 -0.79
C ILE A 79 -1.63 -10.36 -0.69
N ALA A 80 -1.78 -11.65 -1.02
CA ALA A 80 -0.67 -12.59 -1.03
C ALA A 80 0.41 -12.17 -2.02
N GLU A 81 0.03 -11.74 -3.24
CA GLU A 81 0.95 -11.25 -4.27
C GLU A 81 1.69 -9.97 -3.81
N VAL A 82 1.01 -9.03 -3.17
CA VAL A 82 1.65 -7.83 -2.58
C VAL A 82 2.74 -8.22 -1.59
N GLY A 83 2.48 -9.19 -0.72
CA GLY A 83 3.45 -9.72 0.23
C GLY A 83 4.62 -10.47 -0.44
N TYR A 84 4.34 -11.23 -1.49
CA TYR A 84 5.32 -12.01 -2.23
C TYR A 84 6.30 -11.13 -3.01
N LEU A 85 5.80 -10.11 -3.71
CA LEU A 85 6.60 -9.22 -4.55
C LEU A 85 7.61 -8.38 -3.77
N LYS A 86 7.38 -8.14 -2.48
CA LYS A 86 8.23 -7.36 -1.56
C LYS A 86 8.65 -5.98 -2.10
N ASP A 87 7.85 -5.41 -3.00
CA ASP A 87 8.07 -4.09 -3.58
C ASP A 87 7.17 -3.08 -2.85
N LEU A 88 7.77 -2.20 -2.07
CA LEU A 88 7.03 -1.20 -1.29
C LEU A 88 6.26 -0.21 -2.17
N GLY A 89 6.72 0.05 -3.40
CA GLY A 89 6.00 0.90 -4.34
C GLY A 89 4.70 0.26 -4.82
N ILE A 90 4.76 -1.04 -5.16
CA ILE A 90 3.57 -1.82 -5.52
C ILE A 90 2.61 -1.90 -4.33
N ALA A 91 3.13 -2.18 -3.13
CA ALA A 91 2.33 -2.24 -1.93
C ALA A 91 1.63 -0.90 -1.62
N ASN A 92 2.35 0.21 -1.77
CA ASN A 92 1.80 1.55 -1.62
C ASN A 92 0.64 1.81 -2.60
N ASP A 93 0.83 1.47 -3.88
CA ASP A 93 -0.18 1.70 -4.91
C ASP A 93 -1.42 0.81 -4.68
N TYR A 94 -1.21 -0.46 -4.29
CA TYR A 94 -2.29 -1.37 -3.93
C TYR A 94 -3.12 -0.86 -2.74
N LEU A 95 -2.48 -0.51 -1.62
CA LEU A 95 -3.17 -0.01 -0.42
C LEU A 95 -3.92 1.30 -0.70
N ASN A 96 -3.30 2.19 -1.46
CA ASN A 96 -3.94 3.46 -1.85
C ASN A 96 -5.21 3.21 -2.67
N TYR A 97 -5.16 2.28 -3.63
CA TYR A 97 -6.30 1.93 -4.46
C TYR A 97 -7.37 1.15 -3.68
N SER A 98 -6.97 0.12 -2.91
CA SER A 98 -7.90 -0.83 -2.30
C SER A 98 -8.54 -0.36 -0.99
N LEU A 99 -7.83 0.48 -0.23
CA LEU A 99 -8.28 0.94 1.08
C LEU A 99 -8.59 2.44 1.11
N ILE A 100 -7.67 3.29 0.63
CA ILE A 100 -7.76 4.73 0.86
C ILE A 100 -8.75 5.39 -0.11
N LYS A 101 -8.71 5.02 -1.40
CA LYS A 101 -9.57 5.61 -2.43
C LYS A 101 -10.95 4.98 -2.52
N LYS A 102 -11.19 3.84 -1.90
CA LYS A 102 -12.51 3.21 -1.83
C LYS A 102 -13.36 3.82 -0.73
N ASP A 103 -14.67 3.86 -0.97
CA ASP A 103 -15.62 4.09 0.13
C ASP A 103 -15.47 2.96 1.15
N ILE A 104 -15.35 3.33 2.42
CA ILE A 104 -15.17 2.37 3.53
C ILE A 104 -16.27 1.31 3.55
N LYS A 105 -17.48 1.66 3.13
CA LYS A 105 -18.64 0.75 3.03
C LYS A 105 -18.48 -0.33 1.96
N LEU A 106 -17.56 -0.15 1.02
CA LEU A 106 -17.27 -1.09 -0.07
C LEU A 106 -16.02 -1.94 0.21
N ILE A 107 -15.39 -1.75 1.38
CA ILE A 107 -14.20 -2.50 1.77
C ILE A 107 -14.64 -3.73 2.56
N TYR A 108 -14.44 -4.89 1.98
CA TYR A 108 -14.67 -6.18 2.62
C TYR A 108 -13.33 -6.89 2.80
N LEU A 109 -12.86 -6.96 4.04
CA LEU A 109 -11.66 -7.69 4.42
C LEU A 109 -12.02 -8.64 5.57
N ASN A 110 -11.65 -9.89 5.45
CA ASN A 110 -11.74 -10.83 6.57
C ASN A 110 -10.52 -10.69 7.50
N ASN A 111 -10.58 -11.31 8.67
CA ASN A 111 -9.51 -11.20 9.67
C ASN A 111 -8.14 -11.68 9.14
N ASP A 112 -8.12 -12.74 8.32
CA ASP A 112 -6.87 -13.31 7.80
C ASP A 112 -6.24 -12.41 6.74
N GLU A 113 -7.06 -11.80 5.89
CA GLU A 113 -6.62 -10.81 4.91
C GLU A 113 -5.99 -9.58 5.58
N VAL A 114 -6.63 -9.08 6.64
CA VAL A 114 -6.11 -7.94 7.41
C VAL A 114 -4.77 -8.30 8.06
N LEU A 115 -4.66 -9.47 8.69
CA LEU A 115 -3.41 -9.92 9.31
C LEU A 115 -2.27 -10.06 8.30
N LYS A 116 -2.57 -10.49 7.06
CA LYS A 116 -1.57 -10.57 5.98
C LYS A 116 -1.06 -9.20 5.52
N LEU A 117 -1.85 -8.12 5.68
CA LEU A 117 -1.44 -6.76 5.32
C LEU A 117 -0.51 -6.10 6.36
N PHE A 118 -0.55 -6.51 7.61
CA PHE A 118 0.18 -5.85 8.70
C PHE A 118 1.69 -5.73 8.48
N PRO A 119 2.42 -6.78 8.07
CA PRO A 119 3.86 -6.65 7.81
C PRO A 119 4.17 -5.59 6.77
N THR A 120 3.37 -5.54 5.71
CA THR A 120 3.52 -4.57 4.62
C THR A 120 3.26 -3.14 5.10
N ILE A 121 2.19 -2.93 5.87
CA ILE A 121 1.88 -1.61 6.43
C ILE A 121 2.99 -1.13 7.38
N LEU A 122 3.53 -2.01 8.23
CA LEU A 122 4.63 -1.66 9.13
C LEU A 122 5.92 -1.31 8.36
N LEU A 123 6.23 -2.04 7.28
CA LEU A 123 7.38 -1.71 6.42
C LEU A 123 7.22 -0.35 5.74
N LEU A 124 6.02 -0.03 5.23
CA LEU A 124 5.72 1.27 4.66
C LEU A 124 5.80 2.39 5.72
N LEU A 125 5.37 2.11 6.96
CA LEU A 125 5.43 3.06 8.06
C LEU A 125 6.87 3.46 8.40
N GLU A 126 7.81 2.52 8.29
CA GLU A 126 9.25 2.75 8.55
C GLU A 126 10.00 3.28 7.31
N SER A 127 9.32 3.45 6.17
CA SER A 127 9.94 3.93 4.93
C SER A 127 10.43 5.37 5.05
N LYS A 128 11.54 5.71 4.39
CA LYS A 128 12.05 7.09 4.29
C LYS A 128 11.18 8.02 3.44
N TYR A 129 10.27 7.47 2.64
CA TYR A 129 9.42 8.25 1.75
C TYR A 129 8.12 8.66 2.45
N ASP A 130 7.85 9.96 2.47
CA ASP A 130 6.67 10.55 3.12
C ASP A 130 5.34 9.97 2.57
N ASN A 131 5.25 9.76 1.27
CA ASN A 131 4.05 9.18 0.65
C ASN A 131 3.76 7.75 1.14
N TYR A 132 4.81 6.94 1.33
CA TYR A 132 4.66 5.58 1.85
C TYR A 132 4.22 5.59 3.31
N PHE A 133 4.83 6.45 4.11
CA PHE A 133 4.43 6.68 5.50
C PHE A 133 2.96 7.13 5.57
N LYS A 134 2.55 8.09 4.71
CA LYS A 134 1.16 8.58 4.66
C LYS A 134 0.18 7.46 4.30
N THR A 135 0.45 6.69 3.26
CA THR A 135 -0.36 5.54 2.87
C THR A 135 -0.46 4.51 3.99
N ALA A 136 0.63 4.24 4.71
CA ALA A 136 0.65 3.27 5.81
C ALA A 136 -0.29 3.66 6.95
N PHE A 137 -0.19 4.88 7.48
CA PHE A 137 -1.07 5.28 8.58
C PHE A 137 -2.53 5.47 8.15
N GLN A 138 -2.78 5.94 6.93
CA GLN A 138 -4.14 6.03 6.40
C GLN A 138 -4.77 4.65 6.22
N SER A 139 -4.01 3.66 5.72
CA SER A 139 -4.48 2.28 5.63
C SER A 139 -4.77 1.69 7.02
N ALA A 140 -3.88 1.92 7.99
CA ALA A 140 -4.11 1.51 9.37
C ALA A 140 -5.37 2.18 9.96
N PHE A 141 -5.62 3.45 9.64
CA PHE A 141 -6.81 4.16 10.08
C PHE A 141 -8.09 3.56 9.50
N VAL A 142 -8.10 3.22 8.21
CA VAL A 142 -9.23 2.52 7.59
C VAL A 142 -9.48 1.18 8.29
N ILE A 143 -8.45 0.39 8.55
CA ILE A 143 -8.58 -0.89 9.25
C ILE A 143 -9.11 -0.68 10.68
N LEU A 144 -8.64 0.35 11.40
CA LEU A 144 -9.17 0.70 12.71
C LEU A 144 -10.67 0.98 12.65
N LYS A 145 -11.12 1.78 11.69
CA LYS A 145 -12.54 2.10 11.49
C LYS A 145 -13.40 0.86 11.20
N LEU A 146 -12.86 -0.10 10.46
CA LEU A 146 -13.57 -1.33 10.14
C LEU A 146 -13.72 -2.26 11.36
N TYR A 147 -12.70 -2.32 12.21
CA TYR A 147 -12.59 -3.36 13.23
C TYR A 147 -12.84 -2.89 14.65
N GLN A 148 -12.70 -1.59 14.97
CA GLN A 148 -12.75 -1.09 16.35
C GLN A 148 -14.02 -1.50 17.10
N ASN A 149 -15.20 -1.32 16.52
CA ASN A 149 -16.47 -1.65 17.18
C ASN A 149 -16.61 -3.17 17.35
N ILE A 150 -16.29 -3.93 16.30
CA ILE A 150 -16.39 -5.40 16.34
C ILE A 150 -15.48 -5.98 17.42
N ILE A 151 -14.27 -5.46 17.57
CA ILE A 151 -13.32 -5.93 18.58
C ILE A 151 -13.74 -5.52 19.97
N ILE A 152 -14.17 -4.25 20.18
CA ILE A 152 -14.66 -3.78 21.47
C ILE A 152 -15.87 -4.62 21.90
N ASP A 153 -16.85 -4.83 21.03
CA ASP A 153 -18.03 -5.63 21.34
C ASP A 153 -17.66 -7.08 21.68
N ALA A 154 -16.74 -7.69 20.91
CA ALA A 154 -16.29 -9.05 21.16
C ALA A 154 -15.56 -9.21 22.51
N LYS A 155 -14.82 -8.19 22.94
CA LYS A 155 -14.09 -8.17 24.22
C LYS A 155 -15.01 -7.86 25.41
N THR A 156 -16.06 -7.08 25.20
CA THR A 156 -16.99 -6.67 26.29
C THR A 156 -18.15 -7.64 26.47
N CYS A 157 -18.51 -8.44 25.47
CA CYS A 157 -19.56 -9.43 25.58
C CYS A 157 -19.24 -10.47 26.64
N ALA A 158 -20.13 -10.60 27.63
CA ALA A 158 -20.02 -11.56 28.72
C ALA A 158 -19.87 -13.01 28.20
N PHE A 159 -19.10 -13.81 28.91
CA PHE A 159 -18.91 -15.22 28.60
C PHE A 159 -20.25 -15.95 28.68
N VAL A 160 -20.69 -16.52 27.57
CA VAL A 160 -21.71 -17.56 27.58
C VAL A 160 -21.02 -18.85 28.03
N SER A 161 -21.58 -19.55 29.02
CA SER A 161 -21.00 -20.79 29.53
C SER A 161 -20.91 -21.85 28.43
N GLY A 162 -19.69 -22.23 28.09
CA GLY A 162 -19.39 -23.27 27.08
C GLY A 162 -18.10 -22.94 26.29
N VAL A 163 -17.41 -23.97 25.80
CA VAL A 163 -16.22 -23.81 24.95
C VAL A 163 -16.69 -23.57 23.51
N ASP A 164 -16.52 -22.32 23.04
CA ASP A 164 -16.75 -21.96 21.63
C ASP A 164 -15.39 -21.76 20.94
N LEU A 165 -14.87 -22.80 20.30
CA LEU A 165 -13.58 -22.79 19.59
C LEU A 165 -13.54 -21.72 18.49
N ASN A 166 -14.67 -21.49 17.81
CA ASN A 166 -14.74 -20.46 16.75
C ASN A 166 -14.60 -19.05 17.34
N ARG A 167 -15.15 -18.84 18.52
CA ARG A 167 -15.02 -17.57 19.25
C ARG A 167 -13.58 -17.38 19.72
N GLU A 168 -12.96 -18.42 20.28
CA GLU A 168 -11.57 -18.34 20.73
C GLU A 168 -10.62 -18.01 19.59
N ASP A 169 -10.77 -18.63 18.41
CA ASP A 169 -9.94 -18.33 17.24
C ASP A 169 -10.14 -16.90 16.74
N LYS A 170 -11.39 -16.40 16.76
CA LYS A 170 -11.65 -14.99 16.43
C LYS A 170 -10.97 -14.05 17.43
N LEU A 171 -11.07 -14.33 18.73
CA LEU A 171 -10.43 -13.51 19.77
C LEU A 171 -8.90 -13.50 19.62
N LYS A 172 -8.26 -14.65 19.32
CA LYS A 172 -6.82 -14.71 19.03
C LYS A 172 -6.44 -13.83 17.81
N LYS A 173 -7.27 -13.79 16.78
CA LYS A 173 -7.05 -12.91 15.63
C LYS A 173 -7.22 -11.43 16.02
N TYR A 174 -8.19 -11.10 16.83
CA TYR A 174 -8.41 -9.75 17.36
C TYR A 174 -7.24 -9.29 18.25
N ASP A 175 -6.67 -10.18 19.06
CA ASP A 175 -5.47 -9.87 19.84
C ASP A 175 -4.30 -9.49 18.96
N LYS A 176 -4.08 -10.21 17.84
CA LYS A 176 -3.05 -9.84 16.84
C LYS A 176 -3.32 -8.47 16.18
N ILE A 177 -4.59 -8.12 15.96
CA ILE A 177 -4.96 -6.80 15.43
C ILE A 177 -4.67 -5.71 16.48
N ILE A 178 -4.99 -5.96 17.75
CA ILE A 178 -4.67 -5.04 18.85
C ILE A 178 -3.15 -4.86 18.97
N ASP A 179 -2.36 -5.94 18.91
CA ASP A 179 -0.90 -5.90 18.97
C ASP A 179 -0.31 -5.08 17.82
N PHE A 180 -0.86 -5.22 16.62
CA PHE A 180 -0.46 -4.38 15.48
C PHE A 180 -0.65 -2.90 15.78
N PHE A 181 -1.79 -2.52 16.33
CA PHE A 181 -2.07 -1.13 16.70
C PHE A 181 -1.20 -0.62 17.85
N TYR A 182 -0.85 -1.46 18.81
CA TYR A 182 0.15 -1.13 19.83
C TYR A 182 1.51 -0.84 19.21
N ARG A 183 1.96 -1.64 18.25
CA ARG A 183 3.23 -1.42 17.53
C ARG A 183 3.23 -0.09 16.78
N ILE A 184 2.14 0.28 16.13
CA ILE A 184 2.02 1.61 15.49
C ILE A 184 2.13 2.70 16.54
N ARG A 185 1.41 2.58 17.66
CA ARG A 185 1.36 3.61 18.70
C ARG A 185 2.71 3.90 19.32
N ILE A 186 3.55 2.88 19.50
CA ILE A 186 4.90 3.02 20.08
C ILE A 186 5.99 3.32 19.05
N SER A 187 5.67 3.35 17.75
CA SER A 187 6.68 3.64 16.71
C SER A 187 7.26 5.04 16.88
N SER A 188 8.60 5.10 16.93
CA SER A 188 9.33 6.36 17.04
C SER A 188 9.09 7.29 15.84
N LYS A 189 8.84 6.69 14.66
CA LYS A 189 8.56 7.43 13.45
C LYS A 189 7.18 8.08 13.47
N VAL A 190 6.18 7.39 14.01
CA VAL A 190 4.84 7.94 14.23
C VAL A 190 4.93 9.12 15.20
N ALA A 191 5.64 8.96 16.33
CA ALA A 191 5.83 10.03 17.29
C ALA A 191 6.50 11.28 16.68
N LYS A 192 7.56 11.08 15.87
CA LYS A 192 8.27 12.20 15.18
C LYS A 192 7.40 12.94 14.17
N ASN A 193 6.46 12.25 13.52
CA ASN A 193 5.62 12.84 12.48
C ASN A 193 4.24 13.29 12.97
N MET A 194 3.92 13.11 14.25
CA MET A 194 2.61 13.44 14.81
C MET A 194 2.17 14.88 14.54
N ASN A 195 3.09 15.83 14.64
CA ASN A 195 2.79 17.25 14.40
C ASN A 195 2.79 17.64 12.92
N LYS A 196 3.22 16.77 12.02
CA LYS A 196 3.33 17.04 10.58
C LYS A 196 1.98 16.84 9.86
N TYR A 197 1.14 15.91 10.36
CA TYR A 197 -0.12 15.54 9.69
C TYR A 197 -1.29 15.58 10.67
N LEU A 198 -2.28 16.43 10.41
CA LEU A 198 -3.51 16.50 11.18
C LEU A 198 -4.29 15.17 11.17
N GLU A 199 -4.29 14.48 10.02
CA GLU A 199 -4.92 13.18 9.87
C GLU A 199 -4.29 12.12 10.79
N LEU A 200 -2.98 12.19 11.00
CA LEU A 200 -2.27 11.31 11.92
C LEU A 200 -2.65 11.58 13.38
N GLN A 201 -2.83 12.85 13.76
CA GLN A 201 -3.30 13.21 15.11
C GLN A 201 -4.70 12.65 15.36
N ASN A 202 -5.61 12.79 14.39
CA ASN A 202 -6.96 12.23 14.48
C ASN A 202 -6.91 10.71 14.62
N PHE A 203 -6.11 10.04 13.79
CA PHE A 203 -5.91 8.60 13.88
C PHE A 203 -5.40 8.18 15.27
N LEU A 204 -4.38 8.86 15.80
CA LEU A 204 -3.81 8.54 17.12
C LEU A 204 -4.80 8.75 18.26
N SER A 205 -5.63 9.77 18.19
CA SER A 205 -6.68 10.01 19.18
C SER A 205 -7.70 8.87 19.22
N GLU A 206 -8.15 8.41 18.05
CA GLU A 206 -9.07 7.29 17.96
C GLU A 206 -8.40 5.96 18.35
N LEU A 207 -7.14 5.79 17.99
CA LEU A 207 -6.34 4.64 18.37
C LEU A 207 -6.16 4.55 19.89
N ASP A 208 -5.87 5.65 20.57
CA ASP A 208 -5.74 5.70 22.01
C ASP A 208 -7.07 5.36 22.70
N TYR A 209 -8.21 5.85 22.17
CA TYR A 209 -9.54 5.47 22.64
C TYR A 209 -9.78 3.96 22.49
N PHE A 210 -9.52 3.40 21.32
CA PHE A 210 -9.67 1.98 21.03
C PHE A 210 -8.82 1.12 21.98
N LEU A 211 -7.52 1.41 22.07
CA LEU A 211 -6.60 0.65 22.92
C LEU A 211 -6.97 0.71 24.42
N LYS A 212 -7.56 1.82 24.86
CA LYS A 212 -8.07 1.95 26.23
C LYS A 212 -9.29 1.06 26.46
N LYS A 213 -10.15 0.86 25.46
CA LYS A 213 -11.35 0.02 25.56
C LYS A 213 -11.04 -1.48 25.46
N CYS A 214 -9.90 -1.84 24.88
CA CYS A 214 -9.47 -3.24 24.72
C CYS A 214 -8.65 -3.78 25.90
N LYS A 215 -8.35 -2.94 26.92
CA LYS A 215 -7.68 -3.35 28.16
C LYS A 215 -8.69 -3.93 29.13
#